data_deda0cb6cbe2f2747582d792cf6ed9d2
#
_entry.id   deda0cb6cbe2f2747582d792cf6ed9d2
#
_cell.length_a   1.000
_cell.length_b   1.000
_cell.length_c   1.000
_cell.angle_alpha   90.00
_cell.angle_beta   90.00
_cell.angle_gamma   90.00
#
_symmetry.space_group_name_H-M   'P 1'
#
loop_
_entity.id
_entity.type
_entity.pdbx_description
1 polymer ?
#
loop_
_entity_poly.entity_id
_entity_poly.type
_entity_poly.pdbx_seq_one_letter_code
_entity_poly.pdbx_strand_id
1 'polypeptide(L)'
;MTHAELVKRLLAEQDLKYRDFHASLLPNIDKKTIIGVRVPTMRKIAKEFVGSAVKESAKGSARTTRSVTGSVTDSTAAKTVPADVAKFLDKLPHKYFEENQVHLFVVERIKDFDECLYRIEQFLPYIDNWAVCDGKSPKALLKDEKRFVSCIEKWLKSKHAYTVRFGVNMLMNFFLDERFDKKFLKWVAAIDENLFNDDSTGAAQSQKQAASVNAARPTDRYYVQMVIAWYMATALAKQWAATFPYIKGRKLSPWIHAKTIQKACESYRITQEQKEILRGLK
;
A
#
# COMPACT_ATOMS: atom_id res chain seq x y z
N MET A 1 13.65 -20.49 -4.87
CA MET A 1 12.88 -20.53 -3.58
C MET A 1 11.42 -20.65 -3.91
N THR A 2 10.76 -21.69 -3.43
CA THR A 2 9.34 -21.94 -3.60
C THR A 2 8.51 -21.13 -2.59
N HIS A 3 7.17 -21.05 -2.77
CA HIS A 3 6.27 -20.42 -1.80
C HIS A 3 6.37 -21.10 -0.41
N ALA A 4 6.45 -22.42 -0.35
CA ALA A 4 6.58 -23.14 0.93
C ALA A 4 7.88 -22.79 1.68
N GLU A 5 8.99 -22.66 0.95
CA GLU A 5 10.28 -22.21 1.51
C GLU A 5 10.22 -20.76 1.97
N LEU A 6 9.52 -19.89 1.24
CA LEU A 6 9.27 -18.50 1.66
C LEU A 6 8.56 -18.45 3.01
N VAL A 7 7.44 -19.19 3.15
CA VAL A 7 6.68 -19.26 4.41
C VAL A 7 7.53 -19.84 5.55
N LYS A 8 8.28 -20.93 5.28
CA LYS A 8 9.22 -21.51 6.25
C LYS A 8 10.26 -20.48 6.72
N ARG A 9 10.77 -19.68 5.79
CA ARG A 9 11.74 -18.62 6.09
C ARG A 9 11.14 -17.52 6.95
N LEU A 10 9.88 -17.10 6.67
CA LEU A 10 9.16 -16.14 7.50
C LEU A 10 8.93 -16.67 8.92
N LEU A 11 8.50 -17.92 9.06
CA LEU A 11 8.31 -18.58 10.36
C LEU A 11 9.60 -18.70 11.17
N ALA A 12 10.75 -18.91 10.52
CA ALA A 12 12.04 -18.96 11.18
C ALA A 12 12.50 -17.60 11.77
N GLU A 13 11.92 -16.49 11.30
CA GLU A 13 12.23 -15.12 11.77
C GLU A 13 11.16 -14.59 12.75
N GLN A 14 10.34 -15.48 13.32
CA GLN A 14 9.26 -15.11 14.23
C GLN A 14 9.79 -14.46 15.51
N ASP A 15 9.22 -13.31 15.87
CA ASP A 15 9.39 -12.62 17.16
C ASP A 15 8.01 -12.46 17.82
N LEU A 16 7.74 -13.27 18.84
CA LEU A 16 6.44 -13.29 19.51
C LEU A 16 6.13 -11.97 20.23
N LYS A 17 7.14 -11.29 20.77
CA LYS A 17 6.95 -9.99 21.44
C LYS A 17 6.60 -8.92 20.40
N TYR A 18 7.29 -8.93 19.26
CA TYR A 18 6.96 -8.03 18.16
C TYR A 18 5.59 -8.34 17.55
N ARG A 19 5.22 -9.63 17.41
CA ARG A 19 3.89 -10.03 16.98
C ARG A 19 2.81 -9.42 17.86
N ASP A 20 2.97 -9.53 19.18
CA ASP A 20 1.99 -9.06 20.14
C ASP A 20 1.86 -7.54 20.13
N PHE A 21 2.98 -6.83 20.04
CA PHE A 21 3.00 -5.38 19.82
C PHE A 21 2.33 -5.01 18.49
N HIS A 22 2.69 -5.69 17.40
CA HIS A 22 2.16 -5.37 16.06
C HIS A 22 0.67 -5.65 15.96
N ALA A 23 0.18 -6.74 16.56
CA ALA A 23 -1.23 -7.06 16.61
C ALA A 23 -2.05 -5.97 17.34
N SER A 24 -1.50 -5.30 18.35
CA SER A 24 -2.18 -4.18 19.02
C SER A 24 -2.40 -2.97 18.10
N LEU A 25 -1.59 -2.81 17.06
CA LEU A 25 -1.73 -1.75 16.06
C LEU A 25 -2.69 -2.12 14.91
N LEU A 26 -3.08 -3.38 14.81
CA LEU A 26 -3.89 -3.96 13.75
C LEU A 26 -5.13 -4.67 14.31
N PRO A 27 -6.06 -3.95 14.97
CA PRO A 27 -7.19 -4.56 15.67
C PRO A 27 -8.15 -5.32 14.75
N ASN A 28 -8.07 -5.07 13.43
CA ASN A 28 -8.89 -5.74 12.42
C ASN A 28 -8.30 -7.08 11.95
N ILE A 29 -7.04 -7.38 12.31
CA ILE A 29 -6.34 -8.60 11.87
C ILE A 29 -6.32 -9.62 12.99
N ASP A 30 -6.65 -10.88 12.66
CA ASP A 30 -6.52 -11.97 13.63
C ASP A 30 -5.03 -12.17 13.98
N LYS A 31 -4.71 -12.00 15.26
CA LYS A 31 -3.36 -12.22 15.80
C LYS A 31 -2.76 -13.59 15.40
N LYS A 32 -3.59 -14.62 15.20
CA LYS A 32 -3.14 -15.95 14.78
C LYS A 32 -2.57 -15.96 13.35
N THR A 33 -2.93 -14.98 12.52
CA THR A 33 -2.42 -14.81 11.17
C THR A 33 -1.15 -13.97 11.11
N ILE A 34 -0.70 -13.39 12.24
CA ILE A 34 0.51 -12.59 12.32
C ILE A 34 1.65 -13.48 12.84
N ILE A 35 2.72 -13.60 12.06
CA ILE A 35 3.95 -14.33 12.45
C ILE A 35 4.77 -13.48 13.43
N GLY A 36 4.92 -12.19 13.14
CA GLY A 36 5.75 -11.26 13.92
C GLY A 36 7.12 -11.05 13.31
N VAL A 37 7.21 -10.91 11.99
CA VAL A 37 8.48 -10.62 11.29
C VAL A 37 8.64 -9.13 11.05
N ARG A 38 9.81 -8.58 11.37
CA ARG A 38 10.10 -7.16 11.21
C ARG A 38 10.21 -6.75 9.73
N VAL A 39 9.75 -5.55 9.38
CA VAL A 39 9.72 -5.03 8.00
C VAL A 39 11.08 -5.13 7.28
N PRO A 40 12.24 -4.76 7.87
CA PRO A 40 13.53 -4.91 7.18
C PRO A 40 13.82 -6.36 6.79
N THR A 41 13.49 -7.32 7.66
CA THR A 41 13.66 -8.77 7.41
C THR A 41 12.74 -9.23 6.27
N MET A 42 11.47 -8.84 6.27
CA MET A 42 10.55 -9.15 5.17
C MET A 42 11.02 -8.58 3.83
N ARG A 43 11.54 -7.35 3.80
CA ARG A 43 12.13 -6.75 2.59
C ARG A 43 13.35 -7.51 2.09
N LYS A 44 14.20 -8.02 3.00
CA LYS A 44 15.35 -8.87 2.67
C LYS A 44 14.88 -10.19 2.08
N ILE A 45 13.93 -10.87 2.71
CA ILE A 45 13.35 -12.13 2.23
C ILE A 45 12.72 -11.96 0.84
N ALA A 46 11.94 -10.89 0.61
CA ALA A 46 11.37 -10.58 -0.69
C ALA A 46 12.44 -10.39 -1.77
N LYS A 47 13.56 -9.73 -1.44
CA LYS A 47 14.71 -9.57 -2.35
C LYS A 47 15.35 -10.90 -2.69
N GLU A 48 15.59 -11.74 -1.69
CA GLU A 48 16.18 -13.07 -1.85
C GLU A 48 15.27 -13.99 -2.68
N PHE A 49 13.96 -13.94 -2.44
CA PHE A 49 12.96 -14.71 -3.17
C PHE A 49 12.97 -14.40 -4.67
N VAL A 50 12.88 -13.12 -5.04
CA VAL A 50 12.95 -12.71 -6.45
C VAL A 50 14.32 -13.04 -7.05
N GLY A 51 15.42 -12.78 -6.32
CA GLY A 51 16.77 -13.03 -6.80
C GLY A 51 17.09 -14.51 -7.05
N SER A 52 16.58 -15.43 -6.21
CA SER A 52 16.74 -16.88 -6.42
C SER A 52 15.97 -17.36 -7.65
N ALA A 53 14.74 -16.90 -7.82
CA ALA A 53 13.90 -17.27 -8.95
C ALA A 53 14.48 -16.81 -10.31
N VAL A 54 15.08 -15.62 -10.36
CA VAL A 54 15.78 -15.12 -11.55
C VAL A 54 17.00 -16.01 -11.90
N LYS A 55 17.78 -16.43 -10.90
CA LYS A 55 18.95 -17.31 -11.12
C LYS A 55 18.54 -18.69 -11.63
N GLU A 56 17.43 -19.25 -11.14
CA GLU A 56 16.90 -20.54 -11.59
C GLU A 56 16.39 -20.48 -13.04
N SER A 57 15.67 -19.41 -13.40
CA SER A 57 15.21 -19.18 -14.77
C SER A 57 16.37 -19.06 -15.77
N ALA A 58 17.46 -18.37 -15.40
CA ALA A 58 18.63 -18.24 -16.24
C ALA A 58 19.37 -19.58 -16.46
N LYS A 59 19.43 -20.44 -15.44
CA LYS A 59 20.03 -21.79 -15.54
C LYS A 59 19.19 -22.72 -16.43
N GLY A 60 17.86 -22.64 -16.36
CA GLY A 60 16.93 -23.40 -17.19
C GLY A 60 17.10 -23.05 -18.67
N SER A 61 17.20 -21.78 -19.01
CA SER A 61 17.41 -21.29 -20.39
C SER A 61 18.74 -21.76 -20.99
N ALA A 62 19.83 -21.77 -20.19
CA ALA A 62 21.14 -22.24 -20.65
C ALA A 62 21.20 -23.74 -20.95
N ARG A 63 20.26 -24.52 -20.37
CA ARG A 63 20.21 -25.99 -20.58
C ARG A 63 19.45 -26.37 -21.84
N THR A 64 18.57 -25.50 -22.35
CA THR A 64 17.73 -25.75 -23.53
C THR A 64 18.38 -25.31 -24.85
N THR A 65 19.42 -24.46 -24.82
CA THR A 65 20.07 -23.91 -26.01
C THR A 65 21.12 -24.81 -26.65
N ARG A 66 21.23 -26.09 -26.24
CA ARG A 66 22.23 -27.03 -26.83
C ARG A 66 21.68 -27.87 -28.00
N SER A 67 20.52 -27.58 -28.52
CA SER A 67 19.98 -28.20 -29.73
C SER A 67 19.00 -27.26 -30.41
N VAL A 68 19.42 -26.74 -31.53
CA VAL A 68 18.73 -26.23 -32.71
C VAL A 68 19.28 -24.85 -33.12
N THR A 69 20.05 -24.87 -34.20
CA THR A 69 20.37 -23.74 -35.05
C THR A 69 19.09 -23.28 -35.76
N GLY A 70 18.67 -22.03 -35.54
CA GLY A 70 17.51 -21.45 -36.23
C GLY A 70 17.18 -20.08 -35.64
N SER A 71 17.58 -19.02 -36.37
CA SER A 71 17.30 -17.62 -36.20
C SER A 71 15.80 -17.35 -35.88
N VAL A 72 15.53 -16.74 -34.75
CA VAL A 72 14.62 -15.57 -34.56
C VAL A 72 14.93 -15.00 -33.18
N THR A 73 15.46 -13.80 -33.12
CA THR A 73 15.66 -13.04 -31.88
C THR A 73 14.30 -12.50 -31.43
N ASP A 74 13.59 -13.27 -30.62
CA ASP A 74 12.39 -12.79 -29.93
C ASP A 74 12.81 -12.06 -28.65
N SER A 75 12.69 -10.73 -28.66
CA SER A 75 13.03 -9.81 -27.59
C SER A 75 12.03 -9.83 -26.42
N THR A 76 11.18 -10.84 -26.33
CA THR A 76 10.09 -10.97 -25.34
C THR A 76 10.53 -11.63 -24.01
N ALA A 77 11.74 -12.19 -23.94
CA ALA A 77 12.20 -12.95 -22.76
C ALA A 77 12.51 -12.11 -21.50
N ALA A 78 12.49 -10.78 -21.57
CA ALA A 78 12.88 -9.87 -20.48
C ALA A 78 11.70 -9.32 -19.64
N LYS A 79 10.44 -9.68 -19.94
CA LYS A 79 9.25 -9.05 -19.33
C LYS A 79 8.52 -9.91 -18.30
N THR A 80 8.78 -11.19 -18.21
CA THR A 80 8.00 -12.11 -17.38
C THR A 80 8.57 -12.27 -15.97
N VAL A 81 7.68 -12.18 -14.99
CA VAL A 81 8.00 -12.53 -13.59
C VAL A 81 8.38 -14.02 -13.53
N PRO A 82 9.45 -14.41 -12.79
CA PRO A 82 9.84 -15.81 -12.67
C PRO A 82 8.69 -16.70 -12.18
N ALA A 83 8.58 -17.92 -12.69
CA ALA A 83 7.44 -18.82 -12.46
C ALA A 83 7.08 -19.02 -10.97
N ASP A 84 8.06 -19.20 -10.09
CA ASP A 84 7.77 -19.38 -8.66
C ASP A 84 7.28 -18.10 -7.99
N VAL A 85 7.76 -16.93 -8.47
CA VAL A 85 7.26 -15.63 -8.01
C VAL A 85 5.82 -15.43 -8.51
N ALA A 86 5.53 -15.74 -9.77
CA ALA A 86 4.18 -15.67 -10.32
C ALA A 86 3.22 -16.59 -9.53
N LYS A 87 3.59 -17.85 -9.28
CA LYS A 87 2.80 -18.79 -8.46
C LYS A 87 2.49 -18.26 -7.05
N PHE A 88 3.44 -17.57 -6.43
CA PHE A 88 3.22 -16.92 -5.13
C PHE A 88 2.22 -15.77 -5.25
N LEU A 89 2.41 -14.89 -6.24
CA LEU A 89 1.53 -13.73 -6.46
C LEU A 89 0.10 -14.16 -6.86
N ASP A 90 -0.06 -15.27 -7.59
CA ASP A 90 -1.36 -15.80 -8.01
C ASP A 90 -2.12 -16.50 -6.86
N LYS A 91 -1.41 -16.94 -5.81
CA LYS A 91 -2.02 -17.69 -4.70
C LYS A 91 -2.66 -16.75 -3.68
N LEU A 92 -3.80 -16.20 -4.01
CA LEU A 92 -4.61 -15.32 -3.17
C LEU A 92 -5.90 -16.03 -2.68
N PRO A 93 -6.36 -15.73 -1.47
CA PRO A 93 -5.74 -14.89 -0.44
C PRO A 93 -4.53 -15.57 0.23
N HIS A 94 -3.60 -14.78 0.74
CA HIS A 94 -2.51 -15.29 1.57
C HIS A 94 -2.99 -15.65 2.99
N LYS A 95 -2.31 -16.61 3.63
CA LYS A 95 -2.66 -17.06 4.98
C LYS A 95 -2.15 -16.11 6.06
N TYR A 96 -0.92 -15.61 5.91
CA TYR A 96 -0.27 -14.79 6.93
C TYR A 96 -0.19 -13.33 6.51
N PHE A 97 -0.29 -12.44 7.49
CA PHE A 97 -0.10 -11.01 7.32
C PHE A 97 1.24 -10.68 6.64
N GLU A 98 2.30 -11.39 7.01
CA GLU A 98 3.64 -11.20 6.44
C GLU A 98 3.71 -11.63 4.97
N GLU A 99 2.93 -12.60 4.53
CA GLU A 99 2.83 -12.95 3.11
C GLU A 99 2.22 -11.78 2.32
N ASN A 100 1.18 -11.13 2.86
CA ASN A 100 0.59 -9.93 2.25
C ASN A 100 1.61 -8.78 2.15
N GLN A 101 2.44 -8.59 3.18
CA GLN A 101 3.53 -7.61 3.14
C GLN A 101 4.57 -7.95 2.06
N VAL A 102 5.02 -9.21 2.03
CA VAL A 102 6.00 -9.71 1.06
C VAL A 102 5.45 -9.62 -0.36
N HIS A 103 4.15 -9.86 -0.57
CA HIS A 103 3.50 -9.72 -1.87
C HIS A 103 3.79 -8.33 -2.47
N LEU A 104 3.46 -7.27 -1.76
CA LEU A 104 3.72 -5.91 -2.26
C LEU A 104 5.21 -5.57 -2.35
N PHE A 105 6.06 -6.10 -1.45
CA PHE A 105 7.52 -5.93 -1.60
C PHE A 105 8.09 -6.64 -2.82
N VAL A 106 7.48 -7.72 -3.28
CA VAL A 106 7.80 -8.40 -4.53
C VAL A 106 7.32 -7.57 -5.72
N VAL A 107 6.06 -7.08 -5.67
CA VAL A 107 5.47 -6.24 -6.74
C VAL A 107 6.29 -4.96 -6.95
N GLU A 108 6.79 -4.31 -5.89
CA GLU A 108 7.69 -3.15 -5.98
C GLU A 108 8.98 -3.42 -6.80
N ARG A 109 9.35 -4.69 -6.98
CA ARG A 109 10.56 -5.09 -7.72
C ARG A 109 10.30 -5.39 -9.19
N ILE A 110 9.05 -5.53 -9.58
CA ILE A 110 8.64 -5.68 -10.99
C ILE A 110 9.02 -4.40 -11.73
N LYS A 111 9.65 -4.56 -12.90
CA LYS A 111 10.14 -3.43 -13.70
C LYS A 111 9.21 -3.08 -14.85
N ASP A 112 8.42 -4.04 -15.32
CA ASP A 112 7.44 -3.82 -16.37
C ASP A 112 6.21 -3.10 -15.81
N PHE A 113 5.67 -2.13 -16.55
CA PHE A 113 4.53 -1.34 -16.12
C PHE A 113 3.26 -2.19 -16.06
N ASP A 114 2.98 -2.93 -17.13
CA ASP A 114 1.72 -3.66 -17.27
C ASP A 114 1.65 -4.82 -16.28
N GLU A 115 2.74 -5.57 -16.11
CA GLU A 115 2.83 -6.64 -15.11
C GLU A 115 2.71 -6.08 -13.69
N CYS A 116 3.39 -4.97 -13.38
CA CYS A 116 3.31 -4.34 -12.06
C CYS A 116 1.88 -3.88 -11.76
N LEU A 117 1.22 -3.22 -12.71
CA LEU A 117 -0.15 -2.77 -12.57
C LEU A 117 -1.11 -3.95 -12.41
N TYR A 118 -0.97 -4.98 -13.25
CA TYR A 118 -1.78 -6.20 -13.15
C TYR A 118 -1.70 -6.82 -11.75
N ARG A 119 -0.47 -7.00 -11.22
CA ARG A 119 -0.27 -7.59 -9.88
C ARG A 119 -0.85 -6.72 -8.75
N ILE A 120 -0.77 -5.41 -8.88
CA ILE A 120 -1.40 -4.50 -7.93
C ILE A 120 -2.92 -4.66 -7.98
N GLU A 121 -3.54 -4.59 -9.17
CA GLU A 121 -5.00 -4.67 -9.31
C GLU A 121 -5.56 -6.02 -8.83
N GLN A 122 -4.84 -7.13 -9.04
CA GLN A 122 -5.21 -8.44 -8.51
C GLN A 122 -5.16 -8.49 -6.99
N PHE A 123 -4.23 -7.76 -6.36
CA PHE A 123 -4.02 -7.82 -4.92
C PHE A 123 -4.85 -6.78 -4.13
N LEU A 124 -5.20 -5.65 -4.72
CA LEU A 124 -5.96 -4.58 -4.05
C LEU A 124 -7.20 -5.08 -3.27
N PRO A 125 -8.03 -6.01 -3.80
CA PRO A 125 -9.20 -6.51 -3.07
C PRO A 125 -8.88 -7.28 -1.77
N TYR A 126 -7.64 -7.73 -1.60
CA TYR A 126 -7.19 -8.51 -0.44
C TYR A 126 -6.45 -7.67 0.61
N ILE A 127 -6.30 -6.37 0.37
CA ILE A 127 -5.70 -5.46 1.37
C ILE A 127 -6.78 -5.09 2.38
N ASP A 128 -6.59 -5.50 3.63
CA ASP A 128 -7.54 -5.35 4.73
C ASP A 128 -6.99 -4.51 5.89
N ASN A 129 -5.78 -3.96 5.75
CA ASN A 129 -5.14 -3.16 6.79
C ASN A 129 -4.16 -2.12 6.24
N TRP A 130 -3.93 -1.07 7.04
CA TRP A 130 -3.04 0.03 6.68
C TRP A 130 -1.57 -0.38 6.56
N ALA A 131 -1.11 -1.35 7.36
CA ALA A 131 0.30 -1.72 7.37
C ALA A 131 0.72 -2.43 6.07
N VAL A 132 -0.17 -3.22 5.46
CA VAL A 132 0.05 -3.79 4.12
C VAL A 132 -0.03 -2.70 3.05
N CYS A 133 -1.01 -1.79 3.17
CA CYS A 133 -1.29 -0.75 2.17
C CYS A 133 -0.19 0.32 2.08
N ASP A 134 0.29 0.80 3.25
CA ASP A 134 1.14 1.99 3.32
C ASP A 134 2.63 1.68 3.05
N GLY A 135 3.38 2.72 2.70
CA GLY A 135 4.83 2.61 2.53
C GLY A 135 5.29 1.80 1.32
N LYS A 136 4.44 1.62 0.32
CA LYS A 136 4.76 0.95 -0.93
C LYS A 136 5.01 1.98 -2.04
N SER A 137 6.00 1.71 -2.89
CA SER A 137 6.44 2.63 -3.94
C SER A 137 6.77 1.88 -5.24
N PRO A 138 5.77 1.37 -5.98
CA PRO A 138 5.94 0.62 -7.22
C PRO A 138 6.39 1.55 -8.36
N LYS A 139 7.69 1.86 -8.42
CA LYS A 139 8.28 2.83 -9.35
C LYS A 139 8.10 2.48 -10.83
N ALA A 140 7.82 1.20 -11.15
CA ALA A 140 7.53 0.78 -12.52
C ALA A 140 6.36 1.57 -13.14
N LEU A 141 5.37 1.96 -12.31
CA LEU A 141 4.20 2.71 -12.74
C LEU A 141 4.53 4.14 -13.23
N LEU A 142 5.67 4.69 -12.86
CA LEU A 142 6.13 6.00 -13.38
C LEU A 142 6.60 5.94 -14.83
N LYS A 143 6.75 4.76 -15.45
CA LYS A 143 7.14 4.62 -16.86
C LYS A 143 6.05 5.08 -17.83
N ASP A 144 4.79 5.05 -17.38
CA ASP A 144 3.66 5.65 -18.08
C ASP A 144 2.83 6.46 -17.06
N GLU A 145 3.30 7.66 -16.78
CA GLU A 145 2.70 8.54 -15.77
C GLU A 145 1.24 8.86 -16.08
N LYS A 146 0.90 9.04 -17.37
CA LYS A 146 -0.48 9.34 -17.78
C LYS A 146 -1.44 8.21 -17.44
N ARG A 147 -1.07 6.96 -17.77
CA ARG A 147 -1.86 5.78 -17.42
C ARG A 147 -1.90 5.58 -15.91
N PHE A 148 -0.78 5.79 -15.21
CA PHE A 148 -0.73 5.68 -13.76
C PHE A 148 -1.69 6.65 -13.07
N VAL A 149 -1.72 7.92 -13.51
CA VAL A 149 -2.65 8.92 -12.97
C VAL A 149 -4.11 8.51 -13.24
N SER A 150 -4.41 7.93 -14.41
CA SER A 150 -5.76 7.41 -14.70
C SER A 150 -6.13 6.23 -13.79
N CYS A 151 -5.18 5.34 -13.48
CA CYS A 151 -5.40 4.24 -12.52
C CYS A 151 -5.66 4.79 -11.11
N ILE A 152 -4.89 5.77 -10.67
CA ILE A 152 -5.12 6.41 -9.36
C ILE A 152 -6.52 7.02 -9.31
N GLU A 153 -6.95 7.77 -10.34
CA GLU A 153 -8.29 8.34 -10.39
C GLU A 153 -9.39 7.27 -10.25
N LYS A 154 -9.22 6.11 -10.91
CA LYS A 154 -10.10 4.94 -10.79
C LYS A 154 -10.11 4.39 -9.36
N TRP A 155 -8.93 4.22 -8.73
CA TRP A 155 -8.81 3.70 -7.37
C TRP A 155 -9.44 4.62 -6.33
N LEU A 156 -9.35 5.94 -6.50
CA LEU A 156 -9.99 6.91 -5.59
C LEU A 156 -11.53 6.83 -5.61
N LYS A 157 -12.12 6.27 -6.67
CA LYS A 157 -13.58 6.07 -6.82
C LYS A 157 -14.05 4.67 -6.37
N SER A 158 -13.15 3.85 -5.83
CA SER A 158 -13.46 2.50 -5.37
C SER A 158 -14.37 2.53 -4.14
N LYS A 159 -15.20 1.48 -3.99
CA LYS A 159 -15.97 1.21 -2.77
C LYS A 159 -15.17 0.41 -1.73
N HIS A 160 -13.93 0.03 -2.03
CA HIS A 160 -13.05 -0.67 -1.13
C HIS A 160 -12.08 0.31 -0.47
N ALA A 161 -12.15 0.46 0.84
CA ALA A 161 -11.43 1.48 1.62
C ALA A 161 -9.91 1.46 1.38
N TYR A 162 -9.30 0.28 1.34
CA TYR A 162 -7.86 0.15 1.16
C TYR A 162 -7.41 0.35 -0.29
N THR A 163 -8.29 0.17 -1.28
CA THR A 163 -8.03 0.59 -2.66
C THR A 163 -7.97 2.12 -2.76
N VAL A 164 -8.92 2.82 -2.13
CA VAL A 164 -8.89 4.29 -2.03
C VAL A 164 -7.63 4.75 -1.30
N ARG A 165 -7.33 4.12 -0.14
CA ARG A 165 -6.14 4.44 0.64
C ARG A 165 -4.86 4.24 -0.17
N PHE A 166 -4.76 3.16 -0.95
CA PHE A 166 -3.63 2.90 -1.84
C PHE A 166 -3.48 4.01 -2.88
N GLY A 167 -4.58 4.42 -3.54
CA GLY A 167 -4.60 5.52 -4.50
C GLY A 167 -4.10 6.84 -3.90
N VAL A 168 -4.57 7.20 -2.70
CA VAL A 168 -4.11 8.40 -1.97
C VAL A 168 -2.62 8.29 -1.62
N ASN A 169 -2.14 7.11 -1.19
CA ASN A 169 -0.73 6.88 -0.92
C ASN A 169 0.15 7.05 -2.17
N MET A 170 -0.35 6.62 -3.34
CA MET A 170 0.37 6.82 -4.61
C MET A 170 0.49 8.31 -4.94
N LEU A 171 -0.56 9.10 -4.76
CA LEU A 171 -0.49 10.56 -4.89
C LEU A 171 0.50 11.17 -3.91
N MET A 172 0.48 10.72 -2.65
CA MET A 172 1.37 11.24 -1.61
C MET A 172 2.84 10.93 -1.88
N ASN A 173 3.13 9.72 -2.41
CA ASN A 173 4.50 9.26 -2.62
C ASN A 173 5.13 9.80 -3.90
N PHE A 174 4.33 10.06 -4.94
CA PHE A 174 4.86 10.38 -6.27
C PHE A 174 4.45 11.74 -6.81
N PHE A 175 3.40 12.37 -6.27
CA PHE A 175 2.77 13.54 -6.88
C PHE A 175 2.59 14.73 -5.92
N LEU A 176 3.38 14.82 -4.87
CA LEU A 176 3.38 16.01 -3.97
C LEU A 176 4.62 16.90 -4.12
N ASP A 177 5.60 16.49 -4.92
CA ASP A 177 6.81 17.26 -5.19
C ASP A 177 6.80 17.78 -6.65
N GLU A 178 7.77 17.45 -7.45
CA GLU A 178 7.94 17.94 -8.85
C GLU A 178 6.76 17.63 -9.78
N ARG A 179 6.03 16.54 -9.52
CA ARG A 179 4.85 16.09 -10.29
C ARG A 179 3.52 16.59 -9.71
N PHE A 180 3.58 17.60 -8.84
CA PHE A 180 2.40 18.13 -8.21
C PHE A 180 1.45 18.79 -9.23
N ASP A 181 0.15 18.45 -9.12
CA ASP A 181 -0.92 19.11 -9.82
C ASP A 181 -2.07 19.40 -8.83
N LYS A 182 -2.61 20.61 -8.88
CA LYS A 182 -3.74 21.04 -8.02
C LYS A 182 -4.98 20.16 -8.16
N LYS A 183 -5.14 19.46 -9.29
CA LYS A 183 -6.25 18.50 -9.48
C LYS A 183 -6.24 17.39 -8.44
N PHE A 184 -5.06 16.95 -7.97
CA PHE A 184 -4.96 15.87 -6.98
C PHE A 184 -5.53 16.29 -5.62
N LEU A 185 -5.38 17.57 -5.22
CA LEU A 185 -6.06 18.10 -4.03
C LEU A 185 -7.57 18.03 -4.18
N LYS A 186 -8.11 18.37 -5.36
CA LYS A 186 -9.55 18.28 -5.64
C LYS A 186 -10.03 16.84 -5.57
N TRP A 187 -9.31 15.91 -6.16
CA TRP A 187 -9.67 14.48 -6.14
C TRP A 187 -9.72 13.92 -4.72
N VAL A 188 -8.68 14.20 -3.93
CA VAL A 188 -8.63 13.71 -2.55
C VAL A 188 -9.69 14.37 -1.67
N ALA A 189 -9.95 15.68 -1.84
CA ALA A 189 -11.00 16.38 -1.11
C ALA A 189 -12.42 15.95 -1.51
N ALA A 190 -12.60 15.38 -2.70
CA ALA A 190 -13.88 14.91 -3.23
C ALA A 190 -14.17 13.43 -2.93
N ILE A 191 -13.30 12.72 -2.23
CA ILE A 191 -13.56 11.34 -1.80
C ILE A 191 -14.75 11.35 -0.84
N ASP A 192 -15.82 10.63 -1.20
CA ASP A 192 -16.98 10.49 -0.35
C ASP A 192 -16.74 9.43 0.73
N GLU A 193 -16.42 9.90 1.92
CA GLU A 193 -16.18 9.04 3.08
C GLU A 193 -17.43 8.29 3.58
N ASN A 194 -18.64 8.75 3.19
CA ASN A 194 -19.89 8.11 3.58
C ASN A 194 -20.19 6.83 2.79
N LEU A 195 -19.44 6.57 1.71
CA LEU A 195 -19.50 5.27 1.01
C LEU A 195 -18.93 4.12 1.84
N PHE A 196 -18.24 4.41 2.95
CA PHE A 196 -17.59 3.43 3.80
C PHE A 196 -18.33 3.31 5.13
N ASN A 197 -18.64 2.08 5.53
CA ASN A 197 -19.43 1.83 6.72
C ASN A 197 -18.72 2.27 8.00
N ASP A 198 -19.49 2.79 8.95
CA ASP A 198 -19.05 3.01 10.33
C ASP A 198 -19.02 1.70 11.12
N ASP A 199 -19.71 0.66 10.63
CA ASP A 199 -19.72 -0.65 11.25
C ASP A 199 -18.49 -1.47 10.87
N SER A 200 -17.76 -1.93 11.86
CA SER A 200 -16.61 -2.84 11.74
C SER A 200 -16.99 -4.25 11.19
N THR A 201 -18.19 -4.41 10.60
CA THR A 201 -18.77 -5.69 10.21
C THR A 201 -18.40 -6.13 8.78
N GLY A 202 -17.80 -5.28 7.95
CA GLY A 202 -17.49 -5.63 6.55
C GLY A 202 -16.38 -6.67 6.34
N ALA A 203 -15.54 -6.93 7.34
CA ALA A 203 -14.51 -7.98 7.30
C ALA A 203 -14.87 -9.22 8.14
N ALA A 204 -16.08 -9.27 8.73
CA ALA A 204 -16.42 -10.20 9.82
C ALA A 204 -17.35 -11.35 9.41
N GLN A 205 -17.32 -11.81 8.16
CA GLN A 205 -17.95 -13.13 7.88
C GLN A 205 -17.10 -14.33 8.27
N SER A 206 -15.91 -14.12 8.87
CA SER A 206 -15.03 -15.24 9.28
C SER A 206 -14.66 -15.32 10.75
N GLN A 207 -15.09 -14.39 11.63
CA GLN A 207 -14.65 -14.46 13.03
C GLN A 207 -15.70 -13.97 14.04
N LYS A 208 -16.64 -14.85 14.37
CA LYS A 208 -17.25 -14.86 15.72
C LYS A 208 -16.21 -15.42 16.67
N GLN A 209 -15.51 -14.59 17.42
CA GLN A 209 -14.92 -14.81 18.73
C GLN A 209 -13.73 -13.89 19.00
N ALA A 210 -13.98 -12.77 19.65
CA ALA A 210 -13.08 -12.18 20.65
C ALA A 210 -13.83 -11.05 21.35
N ALA A 211 -14.65 -11.42 22.33
CA ALA A 211 -15.15 -10.51 23.33
C ALA A 211 -14.05 -10.30 24.37
N SER A 212 -13.43 -9.15 24.39
CA SER A 212 -13.00 -8.38 25.58
C SER A 212 -12.02 -7.28 25.13
N VAL A 213 -12.41 -6.13 25.36
CA VAL A 213 -11.77 -4.83 25.60
C VAL A 213 -12.56 -3.73 24.87
N ASN A 214 -13.12 -2.79 25.64
CA ASN A 214 -14.08 -1.74 25.28
C ASN A 214 -13.51 -0.58 24.40
N ALA A 215 -12.73 -0.86 23.38
CA ALA A 215 -12.41 0.14 22.36
C ALA A 215 -13.07 -0.29 21.04
N ALA A 216 -14.00 0.52 20.54
CA ALA A 216 -14.59 0.31 19.22
C ALA A 216 -13.48 0.15 18.18
N ARG A 217 -13.55 -0.92 17.37
CA ARG A 217 -12.55 -1.14 16.30
C ARG A 217 -12.65 -0.01 15.30
N PRO A 218 -11.51 0.53 14.81
CA PRO A 218 -11.53 1.52 13.75
C PRO A 218 -12.23 0.95 12.51
N THR A 219 -13.10 1.74 11.92
CA THR A 219 -13.92 1.37 10.77
C THR A 219 -13.20 1.66 9.44
N ASP A 220 -13.70 1.13 8.34
CA ASP A 220 -13.20 1.47 6.99
C ASP A 220 -13.28 2.97 6.73
N ARG A 221 -14.37 3.62 7.15
CA ARG A 221 -14.52 5.07 7.08
C ARG A 221 -13.40 5.80 7.82
N TYR A 222 -13.06 5.37 9.03
CA TYR A 222 -11.95 5.95 9.78
C TYR A 222 -10.62 5.87 9.02
N TYR A 223 -10.32 4.73 8.38
CA TYR A 223 -9.07 4.57 7.64
C TYR A 223 -9.01 5.42 6.37
N VAL A 224 -10.16 5.64 5.70
CA VAL A 224 -10.27 6.56 4.57
C VAL A 224 -10.11 8.02 5.03
N GLN A 225 -10.81 8.43 6.08
CA GLN A 225 -10.66 9.76 6.68
C GLN A 225 -9.22 10.04 7.10
N MET A 226 -8.56 9.07 7.73
CA MET A 226 -7.18 9.19 8.19
C MET A 226 -6.20 9.40 7.04
N VAL A 227 -6.35 8.71 5.91
CA VAL A 227 -5.44 8.88 4.78
C VAL A 227 -5.67 10.20 4.06
N ILE A 228 -6.93 10.67 3.96
CA ILE A 228 -7.23 12.00 3.42
C ILE A 228 -6.58 13.07 4.30
N ALA A 229 -6.76 12.99 5.62
CA ALA A 229 -6.16 13.94 6.56
C ALA A 229 -4.62 13.92 6.51
N TRP A 230 -4.02 12.74 6.36
CA TRP A 230 -2.57 12.59 6.22
C TRP A 230 -2.06 13.18 4.91
N TYR A 231 -2.75 12.92 3.80
CA TYR A 231 -2.42 13.52 2.50
C TYR A 231 -2.47 15.05 2.56
N MET A 232 -3.57 15.62 3.07
CA MET A 232 -3.75 17.06 3.17
C MET A 232 -2.71 17.71 4.10
N ALA A 233 -2.37 17.09 5.23
CA ALA A 233 -1.31 17.57 6.12
C ALA A 233 0.08 17.53 5.46
N THR A 234 0.36 16.49 4.67
CA THR A 234 1.60 16.37 3.91
C THR A 234 1.64 17.40 2.77
N ALA A 235 0.50 17.61 2.11
CA ALA A 235 0.36 18.61 1.07
C ALA A 235 0.52 20.05 1.62
N LEU A 236 0.02 20.35 2.83
CA LEU A 236 0.31 21.63 3.50
C LEU A 236 1.82 21.84 3.69
N ALA A 237 2.55 20.80 4.05
CA ALA A 237 3.99 20.91 4.26
C ALA A 237 4.79 21.12 2.96
N LYS A 238 4.29 20.59 1.83
CA LYS A 238 5.01 20.62 0.55
C LYS A 238 4.47 21.68 -0.42
N GLN A 239 3.16 21.94 -0.38
CA GLN A 239 2.40 22.75 -1.33
C GLN A 239 1.45 23.70 -0.58
N TRP A 240 1.99 24.49 0.36
CA TRP A 240 1.20 25.36 1.25
C TRP A 240 0.21 26.25 0.50
N ALA A 241 0.69 27.03 -0.46
CA ALA A 241 -0.14 27.99 -1.18
C ALA A 241 -1.32 27.34 -1.92
N ALA A 242 -1.15 26.12 -2.42
CA ALA A 242 -2.21 25.39 -3.12
C ALA A 242 -3.18 24.69 -2.15
N THR A 243 -2.70 24.26 -0.98
CA THR A 243 -3.47 23.43 -0.03
C THR A 243 -4.18 24.27 1.04
N PHE A 244 -3.57 25.35 1.50
CA PHE A 244 -4.13 26.20 2.55
C PHE A 244 -5.57 26.70 2.29
N PRO A 245 -5.97 27.05 1.04
CA PRO A 245 -7.34 27.41 0.71
C PRO A 245 -8.39 26.33 1.02
N TYR A 246 -8.01 25.05 1.09
CA TYR A 246 -8.94 23.98 1.50
C TYR A 246 -9.23 24.03 3.00
N ILE A 247 -8.24 24.42 3.80
CA ILE A 247 -8.40 24.55 5.25
C ILE A 247 -9.12 25.86 5.58
N LYS A 248 -8.65 27.00 5.05
CA LYS A 248 -9.25 28.31 5.28
C LYS A 248 -10.73 28.35 4.85
N GLY A 249 -11.04 27.72 3.72
CA GLY A 249 -12.41 27.64 3.17
C GLY A 249 -13.25 26.48 3.69
N ARG A 250 -12.78 25.71 4.71
CA ARG A 250 -13.47 24.56 5.32
C ARG A 250 -14.02 23.58 4.28
N LYS A 251 -13.21 23.24 3.25
CA LYS A 251 -13.64 22.40 2.12
C LYS A 251 -13.57 20.89 2.41
N LEU A 252 -13.20 20.49 3.62
CA LEU A 252 -13.15 19.10 4.09
C LEU A 252 -14.26 18.90 5.14
N SER A 253 -14.69 17.65 5.34
CA SER A 253 -15.61 17.35 6.42
C SER A 253 -15.03 17.75 7.78
N PRO A 254 -15.85 18.02 8.80
CA PRO A 254 -15.38 18.54 10.09
C PRO A 254 -14.29 17.66 10.72
N TRP A 255 -14.45 16.34 10.68
CA TRP A 255 -13.47 15.42 11.25
C TRP A 255 -12.14 15.45 10.48
N ILE A 256 -12.20 15.36 9.14
CA ILE A 256 -10.99 15.39 8.30
C ILE A 256 -10.28 16.73 8.44
N HIS A 257 -11.03 17.83 8.49
CA HIS A 257 -10.49 19.18 8.70
C HIS A 257 -9.69 19.27 10.00
N ALA A 258 -10.31 18.90 11.13
CA ALA A 258 -9.67 18.95 12.44
C ALA A 258 -8.45 18.01 12.51
N LYS A 259 -8.55 16.81 11.93
CA LYS A 259 -7.45 15.83 11.90
C LYS A 259 -6.31 16.28 11.00
N THR A 260 -6.60 16.95 9.88
CA THR A 260 -5.57 17.55 8.99
C THR A 260 -4.77 18.59 9.75
N ILE A 261 -5.44 19.51 10.45
CA ILE A 261 -4.78 20.54 11.26
C ILE A 261 -3.92 19.90 12.35
N GLN A 262 -4.45 18.90 13.06
CA GLN A 262 -3.71 18.17 14.08
C GLN A 262 -2.41 17.60 13.50
N LYS A 263 -2.49 16.83 12.41
CA LYS A 263 -1.31 16.20 11.78
C LYS A 263 -0.34 17.20 11.18
N ALA A 264 -0.81 18.31 10.63
CA ALA A 264 0.05 19.38 10.16
C ALA A 264 0.82 20.03 11.32
N CYS A 265 0.16 20.29 12.47
CA CYS A 265 0.81 20.83 13.66
C CYS A 265 1.83 19.87 14.30
N GLU A 266 1.65 18.56 14.16
CA GLU A 266 2.62 17.53 14.59
C GLU A 266 3.87 17.49 13.70
N SER A 267 3.79 18.01 12.47
CA SER A 267 4.89 17.96 11.50
C SER A 267 5.96 19.00 11.81
N TYR A 268 7.22 18.59 11.81
CA TYR A 268 8.38 19.51 11.89
C TYR A 268 8.61 20.31 10.58
N ARG A 269 7.94 19.92 9.46
CA ARG A 269 8.03 20.61 8.17
C ARG A 269 7.12 21.83 8.06
N ILE A 270 6.21 22.01 8.99
CA ILE A 270 5.32 23.17 9.11
C ILE A 270 5.96 24.17 10.09
N THR A 271 6.10 25.42 9.67
CA THR A 271 6.71 26.47 10.53
C THR A 271 5.83 26.79 11.74
N GLN A 272 6.40 27.38 12.78
CA GLN A 272 5.64 27.75 13.97
C GLN A 272 4.52 28.76 13.64
N GLU A 273 4.80 29.74 12.78
CA GLU A 273 3.83 30.71 12.28
C GLU A 273 2.66 30.01 11.56
N GLN A 274 2.96 29.07 10.64
CA GLN A 274 1.94 28.29 9.95
C GLN A 274 1.10 27.45 10.93
N LYS A 275 1.70 26.90 11.99
CA LYS A 275 0.98 26.15 13.03
C LYS A 275 0.03 27.05 13.81
N GLU A 276 0.40 28.28 14.10
CA GLU A 276 -0.46 29.26 14.79
C GLU A 276 -1.67 29.63 13.93
N ILE A 277 -1.44 29.91 12.64
CA ILE A 277 -2.52 30.14 11.68
C ILE A 277 -3.47 28.93 11.62
N LEU A 278 -2.94 27.70 11.52
CA LEU A 278 -3.77 26.50 11.47
C LEU A 278 -4.56 26.25 12.75
N ARG A 279 -3.97 26.51 13.94
CA ARG A 279 -4.69 26.38 15.23
C ARG A 279 -5.89 27.30 15.33
N GLY A 280 -5.79 28.52 14.78
CA GLY A 280 -6.89 29.47 14.72
C GLY A 280 -8.04 29.04 13.77
N LEU A 281 -7.82 28.02 12.94
CA LEU A 281 -8.82 27.50 11.99
C LEU A 281 -9.44 26.14 12.41
N LYS A 282 -9.03 25.59 13.55
CA LYS A 282 -9.45 24.25 14.02
C LYS A 282 -10.92 24.16 14.39
#